data_adb34cf299efab3a158653a20c48ee9a
#
_entry.id   adb34cf299efab3a158653a20c48ee9a
#
_cell.length_a   1.000
_cell.length_b   1.000
_cell.length_c   1.000
_cell.angle_alpha   90.00
_cell.angle_beta   90.00
_cell.angle_gamma   90.00
#
_symmetry.space_group_name_H-M   'P 1'
#
loop_
_entity.id
_entity.type
_entity.pdbx_description
1 polymer ?
#
loop_
_entity_poly.entity_id
_entity_poly.type
_entity_poly.pdbx_seq_one_letter_code
_entity_poly.pdbx_strand_id
1 'polypeptide(L)'
;MVSTESILAFAAMSLLVIVIPGPSVLFVIGRALAHGRRTALATVLGNLIGSYLLVTAVAWGLGILVETSAAVFTGVKLAGAAYLVYLGVQAFRHRKEMCAADMEAPAGERRGDLRTVLDGVFVGFTNPKGLIFFAAVLPQFVNHSAGRVPLQMMVLGLVPVAIGMITDTLWGLGASAARSWFARSDRRLSMVGGAGGFAMIGLGVTVAATGRAD
;
A
#
# COMPACT_ATOMS: atom_id res chain seq x y z
N MET A 1 -8.05 16.52 -23.82
CA MET A 1 -6.80 16.36 -23.07
C MET A 1 -7.01 16.91 -21.68
N VAL A 2 -6.32 16.37 -20.68
CA VAL A 2 -6.41 16.88 -19.30
C VAL A 2 -5.74 18.26 -19.21
N SER A 3 -6.38 19.23 -18.55
CA SER A 3 -5.80 20.56 -18.39
C SER A 3 -4.72 20.55 -17.29
N THR A 4 -3.76 21.48 -17.37
CA THR A 4 -2.74 21.65 -16.32
C THR A 4 -3.38 21.99 -14.96
N GLU A 5 -4.46 22.75 -14.97
CA GLU A 5 -5.23 23.09 -13.77
C GLU A 5 -5.83 21.84 -13.10
N SER A 6 -6.43 20.94 -13.90
CA SER A 6 -6.94 19.64 -13.39
C SER A 6 -5.84 18.79 -12.80
N ILE A 7 -4.65 18.75 -13.43
CA ILE A 7 -3.50 17.99 -12.91
C ILE A 7 -3.04 18.55 -11.56
N LEU A 8 -2.91 19.88 -11.45
CA LEU A 8 -2.47 20.51 -10.21
C LEU A 8 -3.49 20.35 -9.08
N ALA A 9 -4.78 20.53 -9.38
CA ALA A 9 -5.84 20.34 -8.40
C ALA A 9 -5.92 18.88 -7.93
N PHE A 10 -5.80 17.90 -8.86
CA PHE A 10 -5.75 16.48 -8.54
C PHE A 10 -4.48 16.12 -7.75
N ALA A 11 -3.33 16.73 -8.06
CA ALA A 11 -2.10 16.54 -7.31
C ALA A 11 -2.23 17.03 -5.86
N ALA A 12 -2.82 18.20 -5.64
CA ALA A 12 -3.07 18.74 -4.30
C ALA A 12 -4.00 17.80 -3.49
N MET A 13 -5.10 17.34 -4.10
CA MET A 13 -6.02 16.40 -3.46
C MET A 13 -5.33 15.06 -3.17
N SER A 14 -4.55 14.54 -4.11
CA SER A 14 -3.77 13.31 -3.95
C SER A 14 -2.78 13.43 -2.80
N LEU A 15 -2.06 14.55 -2.71
CA LEU A 15 -1.10 14.80 -1.65
C LEU A 15 -1.76 14.79 -0.26
N LEU A 16 -2.90 15.48 -0.11
CA LEU A 16 -3.65 15.49 1.15
C LEU A 16 -4.06 14.08 1.59
N VAL A 17 -4.53 13.28 0.64
CA VAL A 17 -4.93 11.90 0.93
C VAL A 17 -3.71 11.03 1.23
N ILE A 18 -2.63 11.10 0.44
CA ILE A 18 -1.48 10.20 0.55
C ILE A 18 -0.64 10.47 1.80
N VAL A 19 -0.50 11.73 2.23
CA VAL A 19 0.28 12.10 3.44
C VAL A 19 -0.25 11.41 4.69
N ILE A 20 -1.56 11.18 4.78
CA ILE A 20 -2.14 10.41 5.88
C ILE A 20 -1.80 8.92 5.66
N PRO A 21 -0.97 8.31 6.53
CA PRO A 21 -0.55 6.93 6.32
C PRO A 21 -1.76 5.98 6.38
N GLY A 22 -1.94 5.24 5.31
CA GLY A 22 -2.97 4.21 5.17
C GLY A 22 -2.39 2.79 5.29
N PRO A 23 -3.23 1.76 5.00
CA PRO A 23 -2.85 0.35 5.09
C PRO A 23 -1.54 0.01 4.37
N SER A 24 -1.37 0.47 3.15
CA SER A 24 -0.18 0.20 2.34
C SER A 24 1.09 0.84 2.90
N VAL A 25 1.00 2.07 3.42
CA VAL A 25 2.14 2.75 4.06
C VAL A 25 2.54 2.03 5.35
N LEU A 26 1.57 1.63 6.17
CA LEU A 26 1.83 0.87 7.41
C LEU A 26 2.45 -0.49 7.08
N PHE A 27 2.06 -1.13 5.98
CA PHE A 27 2.69 -2.34 5.49
C PHE A 27 4.16 -2.09 5.11
N VAL A 28 4.47 -1.01 4.37
CA VAL A 28 5.85 -0.62 4.03
C VAL A 28 6.68 -0.37 5.29
N ILE A 29 6.14 0.38 6.26
CA ILE A 29 6.81 0.66 7.54
C ILE A 29 7.09 -0.64 8.30
N GLY A 30 6.11 -1.53 8.42
CA GLY A 30 6.28 -2.83 9.08
C GLY A 30 7.37 -3.68 8.43
N ARG A 31 7.41 -3.74 7.10
CA ARG A 31 8.46 -4.46 6.35
C ARG A 31 9.83 -3.80 6.49
N ALA A 32 9.89 -2.47 6.51
CA ALA A 32 11.12 -1.71 6.73
C ALA A 32 11.74 -1.99 8.10
N LEU A 33 10.91 -1.96 9.14
CA LEU A 33 11.33 -2.24 10.51
C LEU A 33 11.76 -3.70 10.70
N ALA A 34 11.04 -4.64 10.08
CA ALA A 34 11.34 -6.06 10.21
C ALA A 34 12.57 -6.50 9.39
N HIS A 35 12.69 -6.05 8.12
CA HIS A 35 13.65 -6.60 7.17
C HIS A 35 14.63 -5.57 6.58
N GLY A 36 14.49 -4.29 6.95
CA GLY A 36 15.40 -3.22 6.55
C GLY A 36 15.13 -2.62 5.16
N ARG A 37 16.09 -1.79 4.71
CA ARG A 37 15.94 -0.89 3.57
C ARG A 37 15.60 -1.58 2.24
N ARG A 38 16.29 -2.68 1.91
CA ARG A 38 16.09 -3.37 0.62
C ARG A 38 14.67 -3.91 0.50
N THR A 39 14.17 -4.56 1.54
CA THR A 39 12.80 -5.08 1.60
C THR A 39 11.78 -3.95 1.58
N ALA A 40 12.05 -2.84 2.26
CA ALA A 40 11.19 -1.66 2.20
C ALA A 40 11.04 -1.13 0.77
N LEU A 41 12.14 -0.93 0.05
CA LEU A 41 12.12 -0.43 -1.32
C LEU A 41 11.45 -1.41 -2.30
N ALA A 42 11.68 -2.71 -2.15
CA ALA A 42 10.98 -3.73 -2.93
C ALA A 42 9.47 -3.72 -2.65
N THR A 43 9.07 -3.52 -1.39
CA THR A 43 7.66 -3.39 -1.01
C THR A 43 7.04 -2.12 -1.59
N VAL A 44 7.74 -0.98 -1.55
CA VAL A 44 7.31 0.28 -2.17
C VAL A 44 7.09 0.09 -3.66
N LEU A 45 8.06 -0.51 -4.37
CA LEU A 45 7.92 -0.79 -5.80
C LEU A 45 6.67 -1.62 -6.09
N GLY A 46 6.46 -2.70 -5.33
CA GLY A 46 5.26 -3.52 -5.46
C GLY A 46 3.98 -2.73 -5.20
N ASN A 47 3.94 -1.94 -4.13
CA ASN A 47 2.78 -1.11 -3.78
C ASN A 47 2.43 -0.12 -4.89
N LEU A 48 3.42 0.52 -5.51
CA LEU A 48 3.23 1.45 -6.62
C LEU A 48 2.67 0.74 -7.85
N ILE A 49 3.23 -0.42 -8.21
CA ILE A 49 2.72 -1.24 -9.32
C ILE A 49 1.26 -1.64 -9.04
N GLY A 50 0.98 -2.15 -7.84
CA GLY A 50 -0.38 -2.54 -7.43
C GLY A 50 -1.36 -1.37 -7.47
N SER A 51 -0.96 -0.21 -6.98
CA SER A 51 -1.77 1.01 -7.02
C SER A 51 -2.05 1.48 -8.45
N TYR A 52 -1.07 1.38 -9.36
CA TYR A 52 -1.29 1.73 -10.75
C TYR A 52 -2.17 0.72 -11.50
N LEU A 53 -2.06 -0.56 -11.18
CA LEU A 53 -2.98 -1.59 -11.67
C LEU A 53 -4.42 -1.32 -11.20
N LEU A 54 -4.58 -0.87 -9.95
CA LEU A 54 -5.88 -0.46 -9.42
C LEU A 54 -6.44 0.75 -10.18
N VAL A 55 -5.62 1.79 -10.45
CA VAL A 55 -6.01 2.92 -11.31
C VAL A 55 -6.50 2.42 -12.67
N THR A 56 -5.75 1.52 -13.29
CA THR A 56 -6.10 0.93 -14.59
C THR A 56 -7.43 0.20 -14.52
N ALA A 57 -7.62 -0.64 -13.51
CA ALA A 57 -8.87 -1.38 -13.31
C ALA A 57 -10.09 -0.44 -13.11
N VAL A 58 -9.90 0.65 -12.32
CA VAL A 58 -10.94 1.67 -12.13
C VAL A 58 -11.24 2.40 -13.45
N ALA A 59 -10.22 2.76 -14.20
CA ALA A 59 -10.37 3.44 -15.50
C ALA A 59 -11.15 2.61 -16.53
N TRP A 60 -11.05 1.29 -16.49
CA TRP A 60 -11.73 0.36 -17.38
C TRP A 60 -13.05 -0.19 -16.84
N GLY A 61 -13.59 0.41 -15.79
CA GLY A 61 -14.95 0.15 -15.33
C GLY A 61 -15.11 -0.51 -13.98
N LEU A 62 -14.02 -0.93 -13.31
CA LEU A 62 -14.12 -1.45 -11.94
C LEU A 62 -14.70 -0.38 -11.00
N GLY A 63 -14.41 0.90 -11.26
CA GLY A 63 -15.00 2.01 -10.50
C GLY A 63 -16.51 1.98 -10.49
N ILE A 64 -17.13 1.86 -11.67
CA ILE A 64 -18.61 1.77 -11.81
C ILE A 64 -19.13 0.53 -11.08
N LEU A 65 -18.46 -0.62 -11.23
CA LEU A 65 -18.87 -1.85 -10.55
C LEU A 65 -18.81 -1.71 -9.02
N VAL A 66 -17.79 -1.04 -8.49
CA VAL A 66 -17.61 -0.80 -7.05
C VAL A 66 -18.65 0.18 -6.53
N GLU A 67 -18.98 1.21 -7.31
CA GLU A 67 -20.02 2.19 -6.95
C GLU A 67 -21.41 1.57 -6.96
N THR A 68 -21.71 0.72 -7.95
CA THR A 68 -23.04 0.12 -8.15
C THR A 68 -23.24 -1.20 -7.40
N SER A 69 -22.16 -1.93 -7.06
CA SER A 69 -22.22 -3.23 -6.42
C SER A 69 -21.54 -3.25 -5.05
N ALA A 70 -22.36 -3.24 -3.99
CA ALA A 70 -21.88 -3.42 -2.63
C ALA A 70 -21.14 -4.77 -2.43
N ALA A 71 -21.53 -5.80 -3.19
CA ALA A 71 -20.89 -7.11 -3.12
C ALA A 71 -19.45 -7.08 -3.65
N VAL A 72 -19.21 -6.39 -4.79
CA VAL A 72 -17.84 -6.25 -5.36
C VAL A 72 -16.97 -5.42 -4.44
N PHE A 73 -17.47 -4.29 -3.93
CA PHE A 73 -16.74 -3.48 -2.95
C PHE A 73 -16.36 -4.31 -1.72
N THR A 74 -17.33 -5.02 -1.15
CA THR A 74 -17.13 -5.85 0.03
C THR A 74 -16.14 -6.98 -0.25
N GLY A 75 -16.21 -7.63 -1.41
CA GLY A 75 -15.28 -8.68 -1.82
C GLY A 75 -13.83 -8.20 -1.88
N VAL A 76 -13.56 -7.09 -2.56
CA VAL A 76 -12.20 -6.51 -2.65
C VAL A 76 -11.70 -6.07 -1.28
N LYS A 77 -12.56 -5.41 -0.49
CA LYS A 77 -12.25 -4.98 0.86
C LYS A 77 -11.88 -6.15 1.76
N LEU A 78 -12.69 -7.20 1.79
CA LEU A 78 -12.44 -8.38 2.62
C LEU A 78 -11.21 -9.17 2.17
N ALA A 79 -10.95 -9.28 0.87
CA ALA A 79 -9.73 -9.91 0.34
C ALA A 79 -8.47 -9.17 0.82
N GLY A 80 -8.46 -7.83 0.72
CA GLY A 80 -7.36 -7.00 1.23
C GLY A 80 -7.18 -7.11 2.74
N ALA A 81 -8.29 -7.07 3.49
CA ALA A 81 -8.30 -7.21 4.94
C ALA A 81 -7.77 -8.59 5.39
N ALA A 82 -8.25 -9.68 4.79
CA ALA A 82 -7.79 -11.04 5.08
C ALA A 82 -6.30 -11.20 4.79
N TYR A 83 -5.82 -10.61 3.69
CA TYR A 83 -4.40 -10.67 3.34
C TYR A 83 -3.52 -9.88 4.32
N LEU A 84 -3.97 -8.71 4.79
CA LEU A 84 -3.26 -7.95 5.83
C LEU A 84 -3.19 -8.73 7.14
N VAL A 85 -4.29 -9.37 7.55
CA VAL A 85 -4.32 -10.24 8.73
C VAL A 85 -3.36 -11.42 8.57
N TYR A 86 -3.36 -12.08 7.41
CA TYR A 86 -2.44 -13.17 7.10
C TYR A 86 -0.97 -12.74 7.24
N LEU A 87 -0.60 -11.62 6.61
CA LEU A 87 0.77 -11.07 6.69
C LEU A 87 1.14 -10.65 8.12
N GLY A 88 0.19 -10.06 8.85
CA GLY A 88 0.37 -9.65 10.24
C GLY A 88 0.60 -10.86 11.17
N VAL A 89 -0.19 -11.92 11.01
CA VAL A 89 -0.02 -13.19 11.76
C VAL A 89 1.33 -13.81 11.43
N GLN A 90 1.73 -13.82 10.16
CA GLN A 90 3.03 -14.35 9.74
C GLN A 90 4.19 -13.56 10.36
N ALA A 91 4.13 -12.22 10.33
CA ALA A 91 5.13 -11.35 10.96
C ALA A 91 5.20 -11.59 12.48
N PHE A 92 4.04 -11.74 13.14
CA PHE A 92 3.97 -12.00 14.58
C PHE A 92 4.53 -13.38 14.96
N ARG A 93 4.22 -14.42 14.21
CA ARG A 93 4.69 -15.80 14.48
C ARG A 93 6.20 -15.93 14.33
N HIS A 94 6.78 -15.32 13.28
CA HIS A 94 8.21 -15.43 12.98
C HIS A 94 9.06 -14.32 13.61
N ARG A 95 8.50 -13.50 14.51
CA ARG A 95 9.21 -12.36 15.14
C ARG A 95 10.50 -12.72 15.88
N LYS A 96 10.58 -13.93 16.44
CA LYS A 96 11.76 -14.43 17.15
C LYS A 96 12.80 -15.02 16.21
N GLU A 97 12.37 -15.69 15.16
CA GLU A 97 13.26 -16.27 14.14
C GLU A 97 13.92 -15.18 13.30
N MET A 98 13.23 -14.06 13.08
CA MET A 98 13.78 -12.89 12.41
C MET A 98 14.98 -12.27 13.17
N CYS A 99 14.99 -12.41 14.52
CA CYS A 99 16.13 -11.94 15.32
C CYS A 99 17.36 -12.84 15.16
N ALA A 100 17.19 -14.14 14.97
CA ALA A 100 18.30 -15.10 14.84
C ALA A 100 18.82 -15.20 13.40
N ALA A 101 17.93 -15.24 12.42
CA ALA A 101 18.30 -15.43 11.01
C ALA A 101 18.94 -14.23 10.34
N ASP A 102 18.60 -13.00 10.74
CA ASP A 102 19.16 -11.76 10.15
C ASP A 102 20.61 -11.47 10.62
N MET A 103 21.08 -12.13 11.68
CA MET A 103 22.46 -11.98 12.17
C MET A 103 23.44 -13.02 11.60
N GLU A 104 22.94 -14.18 11.12
CA GLU A 104 23.77 -15.29 10.64
C GLU A 104 23.54 -15.67 9.17
N ALA A 105 22.51 -15.17 8.52
CA ALA A 105 22.22 -15.54 7.14
C ALA A 105 23.21 -14.90 6.16
N PRO A 106 23.92 -15.70 5.34
CA PRO A 106 24.61 -15.19 4.16
C PRO A 106 23.62 -14.45 3.29
N ALA A 107 24.07 -13.41 2.59
CA ALA A 107 23.26 -12.48 1.79
C ALA A 107 22.38 -13.14 0.67
N GLY A 108 22.27 -14.47 0.64
CA GLY A 108 21.57 -15.28 -0.37
C GLY A 108 20.21 -15.85 0.02
N GLU A 109 19.85 -15.95 1.30
CA GLU A 109 18.59 -16.62 1.73
C GLU A 109 17.47 -15.67 2.15
N ARG A 110 17.60 -14.40 1.84
CA ARG A 110 16.49 -13.44 2.04
C ARG A 110 15.34 -13.84 1.13
N ARG A 111 14.10 -13.81 1.64
CA ARG A 111 12.87 -13.94 0.81
C ARG A 111 13.11 -13.21 -0.49
N GLY A 112 13.00 -13.93 -1.63
CA GLY A 112 13.36 -13.38 -2.92
C GLY A 112 12.67 -12.03 -3.14
N ASP A 113 13.39 -11.03 -3.61
CA ASP A 113 12.87 -9.67 -3.83
C ASP A 113 11.54 -9.71 -4.61
N LEU A 114 11.40 -10.67 -5.54
CA LEU A 114 10.18 -10.87 -6.32
C LEU A 114 8.96 -11.15 -5.44
N ARG A 115 9.05 -12.03 -4.43
CA ARG A 115 7.93 -12.31 -3.52
C ARG A 115 7.55 -11.07 -2.72
N THR A 116 8.54 -10.31 -2.28
CA THR A 116 8.32 -9.05 -1.57
C THR A 116 7.62 -8.02 -2.45
N VAL A 117 8.01 -7.91 -3.72
CA VAL A 117 7.33 -7.06 -4.70
C VAL A 117 5.90 -7.54 -4.92
N LEU A 118 5.66 -8.84 -5.11
CA LEU A 118 4.31 -9.39 -5.30
C LEU A 118 3.40 -9.16 -4.09
N ASP A 119 3.91 -9.30 -2.87
CA ASP A 119 3.20 -8.94 -1.64
C ASP A 119 2.78 -7.45 -1.68
N GLY A 120 3.71 -6.58 -2.09
CA GLY A 120 3.45 -5.15 -2.27
C GLY A 120 2.39 -4.88 -3.35
N VAL A 121 2.48 -5.56 -4.50
CA VAL A 121 1.49 -5.44 -5.60
C VAL A 121 0.10 -5.79 -5.10
N PHE A 122 -0.04 -6.90 -4.38
CA PHE A 122 -1.33 -7.32 -3.86
C PHE A 122 -1.90 -6.30 -2.87
N VAL A 123 -1.08 -5.81 -1.92
CA VAL A 123 -1.50 -4.79 -0.94
C VAL A 123 -1.89 -3.48 -1.62
N GLY A 124 -1.13 -3.03 -2.62
CA GLY A 124 -1.43 -1.82 -3.38
C GLY A 124 -2.72 -1.94 -4.19
N PHE A 125 -2.91 -3.07 -4.88
CA PHE A 125 -4.10 -3.34 -5.70
C PHE A 125 -5.38 -3.46 -4.86
N THR A 126 -5.31 -4.11 -3.70
CA THR A 126 -6.46 -4.32 -2.81
C THR A 126 -6.64 -3.23 -1.76
N ASN A 127 -5.88 -2.12 -1.86
CA ASN A 127 -5.94 -1.03 -0.90
C ASN A 127 -7.31 -0.32 -0.96
N PRO A 128 -8.15 -0.45 0.09
CA PRO A 128 -9.50 0.14 0.08
C PRO A 128 -9.47 1.67 0.02
N LYS A 129 -8.44 2.31 0.59
CA LYS A 129 -8.26 3.76 0.52
C LYS A 129 -8.00 4.20 -0.92
N GLY A 130 -7.11 3.49 -1.64
CA GLY A 130 -6.83 3.74 -3.05
C GLY A 130 -8.07 3.49 -3.91
N LEU A 131 -8.80 2.41 -3.65
CA LEU A 131 -10.00 2.05 -4.39
C LEU A 131 -11.06 3.16 -4.30
N ILE A 132 -11.41 3.60 -3.09
CA ILE A 132 -12.39 4.69 -2.88
C ILE A 132 -11.88 5.98 -3.52
N PHE A 133 -10.61 6.33 -3.31
CA PHE A 133 -10.05 7.54 -3.88
C PHE A 133 -10.08 7.56 -5.40
N PHE A 134 -9.67 6.48 -6.05
CA PHE A 134 -9.65 6.41 -7.51
C PHE A 134 -11.06 6.27 -8.10
N ALA A 135 -11.97 5.56 -7.45
CA ALA A 135 -13.34 5.44 -7.93
C ALA A 135 -14.12 6.75 -7.79
N ALA A 136 -14.04 7.41 -6.64
CA ALA A 136 -14.86 8.58 -6.35
C ALA A 136 -14.23 9.92 -6.81
N VAL A 137 -12.91 10.05 -6.72
CA VAL A 137 -12.23 11.35 -6.94
C VAL A 137 -11.67 11.47 -8.36
N LEU A 138 -10.99 10.44 -8.86
CA LEU A 138 -10.30 10.50 -10.16
C LEU A 138 -11.22 10.88 -11.34
N PRO A 139 -12.46 10.37 -11.47
CA PRO A 139 -13.37 10.74 -12.55
C PRO A 139 -13.75 12.22 -12.59
N GLN A 140 -13.70 12.91 -11.45
CA GLN A 140 -14.09 14.33 -11.34
C GLN A 140 -13.10 15.28 -12.05
N PHE A 141 -11.87 14.81 -12.32
CA PHE A 141 -10.80 15.59 -12.97
C PHE A 141 -10.65 15.28 -14.46
N VAL A 142 -11.54 14.44 -15.01
CA VAL A 142 -11.51 14.04 -16.41
C VAL A 142 -12.37 14.95 -17.26
N ASN A 143 -11.90 15.29 -18.44
CA ASN A 143 -12.69 16.01 -19.44
C ASN A 143 -13.49 15.03 -20.30
N HIS A 144 -14.75 14.80 -19.96
CA HIS A 144 -15.64 13.87 -20.69
C HIS A 144 -15.86 14.28 -22.14
N SER A 145 -15.92 15.58 -22.44
CA SER A 145 -16.15 16.09 -23.82
C SER A 145 -14.96 15.83 -24.74
N ALA A 146 -13.75 15.70 -24.19
CA ALA A 146 -12.55 15.37 -24.95
C ALA A 146 -12.44 13.88 -25.34
N GLY A 147 -13.33 13.03 -24.83
CA GLY A 147 -13.32 11.57 -25.05
C GLY A 147 -12.12 10.87 -24.41
N ARG A 148 -11.94 9.57 -24.70
CA ARG A 148 -10.85 8.73 -24.19
C ARG A 148 -10.68 8.79 -22.67
N VAL A 149 -11.82 8.78 -21.96
CA VAL A 149 -11.88 8.86 -20.49
C VAL A 149 -10.93 7.90 -19.78
N PRO A 150 -10.86 6.60 -20.14
CA PRO A 150 -9.94 5.68 -19.47
C PRO A 150 -8.46 6.10 -19.60
N LEU A 151 -8.05 6.60 -20.77
CA LEU A 151 -6.68 7.05 -20.99
C LEU A 151 -6.36 8.30 -20.15
N GLN A 152 -7.29 9.23 -20.05
CA GLN A 152 -7.15 10.41 -19.18
C GLN A 152 -7.00 10.00 -17.71
N MET A 153 -7.81 9.05 -17.24
CA MET A 153 -7.71 8.50 -15.88
C MET A 153 -6.37 7.83 -15.63
N MET A 154 -5.86 7.07 -16.58
CA MET A 154 -4.54 6.42 -16.45
C MET A 154 -3.41 7.45 -16.38
N VAL A 155 -3.46 8.50 -17.20
CA VAL A 155 -2.48 9.60 -17.17
C VAL A 155 -2.54 10.36 -15.85
N LEU A 156 -3.74 10.74 -15.41
CA LEU A 156 -3.92 11.38 -14.09
C LEU A 156 -3.46 10.48 -12.95
N GLY A 157 -3.69 9.18 -13.04
CA GLY A 157 -3.29 8.18 -12.05
C GLY A 157 -1.78 8.08 -11.83
N LEU A 158 -0.96 8.55 -12.78
CA LEU A 158 0.50 8.66 -12.58
C LEU A 158 0.86 9.69 -11.49
N VAL A 159 0.02 10.70 -11.29
CA VAL A 159 0.26 11.75 -10.29
C VAL A 159 0.31 11.17 -8.86
N PRO A 160 -0.73 10.49 -8.36
CA PRO A 160 -0.68 9.86 -7.04
C PRO A 160 0.39 8.78 -6.93
N VAL A 161 0.71 8.06 -8.01
CA VAL A 161 1.82 7.08 -8.03
C VAL A 161 3.16 7.77 -7.83
N ALA A 162 3.40 8.90 -8.49
CA ALA A 162 4.63 9.69 -8.31
C ALA A 162 4.75 10.27 -6.89
N ILE A 163 3.65 10.80 -6.35
CA ILE A 163 3.59 11.28 -4.97
C ILE A 163 3.84 10.12 -4.00
N GLY A 164 3.17 8.98 -4.20
CA GLY A 164 3.34 7.77 -3.40
C GLY A 164 4.77 7.24 -3.44
N MET A 165 5.44 7.30 -4.61
CA MET A 165 6.83 6.91 -4.73
C MET A 165 7.74 7.70 -3.77
N ILE A 166 7.52 9.00 -3.68
CA ILE A 166 8.29 9.87 -2.79
C ILE A 166 7.93 9.58 -1.32
N THR A 167 6.65 9.63 -1.00
CA THR A 167 6.18 9.51 0.39
C THR A 167 6.43 8.13 0.98
N ASP A 168 6.11 7.06 0.24
CA ASP A 168 6.30 5.68 0.72
C ASP A 168 7.79 5.35 0.85
N THR A 169 8.64 5.88 -0.06
CA THR A 169 10.09 5.76 0.07
C THR A 169 10.61 6.48 1.32
N LEU A 170 10.14 7.69 1.61
CA LEU A 170 10.52 8.43 2.81
C LEU A 170 10.08 7.67 4.08
N TRP A 171 8.85 7.15 4.12
CA TRP A 171 8.37 6.31 5.22
C TRP A 171 9.21 5.04 5.38
N GLY A 172 9.49 4.34 4.28
CA GLY A 172 10.29 3.12 4.28
C GLY A 172 11.74 3.35 4.73
N LEU A 173 12.38 4.41 4.23
CA LEU A 173 13.75 4.76 4.62
C LEU A 173 13.84 5.24 6.07
N GLY A 174 12.90 6.08 6.52
CA GLY A 174 12.81 6.54 7.90
C GLY A 174 12.62 5.38 8.87
N ALA A 175 11.70 4.48 8.57
CA ALA A 175 11.49 3.27 9.36
C ALA A 175 12.72 2.34 9.36
N SER A 176 13.39 2.19 8.21
CA SER A 176 14.61 1.39 8.10
C SER A 176 15.79 1.99 8.91
N ALA A 177 15.88 3.31 8.97
CA ALA A 177 16.88 4.00 9.81
C ALA A 177 16.60 3.77 11.31
N ALA A 178 15.34 3.85 11.71
CA ALA A 178 14.93 3.53 13.08
C ALA A 178 15.23 2.06 13.44
N ARG A 179 15.17 1.13 12.48
CA ARG A 179 15.53 -0.29 12.69
C ARG A 179 16.91 -0.46 13.31
N SER A 180 17.93 0.30 12.88
CA SER A 180 19.30 0.19 13.37
C SER A 180 19.41 0.50 14.87
N TRP A 181 18.59 1.40 15.37
CA TRP A 181 18.49 1.69 16.81
C TRP A 181 17.77 0.54 17.56
N PHE A 182 16.75 -0.07 16.94
CA PHE A 182 16.05 -1.23 17.51
C PHE A 182 16.88 -2.51 17.44
N ALA A 183 17.71 -2.70 16.40
CA ALA A 183 18.55 -3.89 16.19
C ALA A 183 19.66 -4.07 17.25
N ARG A 184 19.93 -3.05 18.06
CA ARG A 184 20.89 -3.14 19.19
C ARG A 184 20.36 -3.97 20.38
N SER A 185 19.14 -4.49 20.30
CA SER A 185 18.55 -5.31 21.36
C SER A 185 17.54 -6.27 20.75
N ASP A 186 17.76 -7.57 20.90
CA ASP A 186 16.84 -8.64 20.44
C ASP A 186 15.42 -8.44 20.97
N ARG A 187 15.29 -7.97 22.20
CA ARG A 187 14.00 -7.66 22.82
C ARG A 187 13.28 -6.54 22.07
N ARG A 188 13.98 -5.47 21.67
CA ARG A 188 13.40 -4.34 20.92
C ARG A 188 13.02 -4.78 19.50
N LEU A 189 13.87 -5.55 18.84
CA LEU A 189 13.61 -6.07 17.49
C LEU A 189 12.38 -7.00 17.46
N SER A 190 12.31 -7.92 18.43
CA SER A 190 11.13 -8.79 18.61
C SER A 190 9.85 -7.97 18.91
N MET A 191 9.96 -6.88 19.69
CA MET A 191 8.83 -5.97 19.94
C MET A 191 8.38 -5.27 18.66
N VAL A 192 9.30 -4.83 17.81
CA VAL A 192 8.99 -4.17 16.52
C VAL A 192 8.27 -5.14 15.57
N GLY A 193 8.79 -6.38 15.41
CA GLY A 193 8.14 -7.41 14.62
C GLY A 193 6.75 -7.76 15.14
N GLY A 194 6.62 -7.85 16.46
CA GLY A 194 5.34 -8.06 17.14
C GLY A 194 4.36 -6.90 16.95
N ALA A 195 4.81 -5.67 17.17
CA ALA A 195 3.99 -4.45 17.01
C ALA A 195 3.57 -4.24 15.55
N GLY A 196 4.49 -4.45 14.58
CA GLY A 196 4.17 -4.38 13.16
C GLY A 196 3.14 -5.44 12.73
N GLY A 197 3.31 -6.68 13.19
CA GLY A 197 2.33 -7.75 12.96
C GLY A 197 0.96 -7.42 13.58
N PHE A 198 0.95 -6.94 14.81
CA PHE A 198 -0.28 -6.54 15.51
C PHE A 198 -0.98 -5.35 14.82
N ALA A 199 -0.21 -4.35 14.36
CA ALA A 199 -0.74 -3.22 13.61
C ALA A 199 -1.39 -3.65 12.28
N MET A 200 -0.76 -4.59 11.54
CA MET A 200 -1.33 -5.14 10.31
C MET A 200 -2.61 -5.95 10.57
N ILE A 201 -2.65 -6.76 11.64
CA ILE A 201 -3.86 -7.49 12.04
C ILE A 201 -4.97 -6.50 12.44
N GLY A 202 -4.65 -5.54 13.31
CA GLY A 202 -5.61 -4.51 13.74
C GLY A 202 -6.18 -3.73 12.56
N LEU A 203 -5.32 -3.35 11.62
CA LEU A 203 -5.73 -2.64 10.42
C LEU A 203 -6.61 -3.51 9.51
N GLY A 204 -6.24 -4.77 9.28
CA GLY A 204 -7.06 -5.72 8.52
C GLY A 204 -8.44 -5.89 9.15
N VAL A 205 -8.51 -6.06 10.46
CA VAL A 205 -9.78 -6.15 11.20
C VAL A 205 -10.58 -4.86 11.08
N THR A 206 -9.95 -3.68 11.24
CA THR A 206 -10.63 -2.38 11.09
C THR A 206 -11.18 -2.22 9.67
N VAL A 207 -10.38 -2.52 8.64
CA VAL A 207 -10.83 -2.48 7.24
C VAL A 207 -12.00 -3.45 7.00
N ALA A 208 -11.97 -4.65 7.58
CA ALA A 208 -13.08 -5.60 7.47
C ALA A 208 -14.36 -5.09 8.15
N ALA A 209 -14.22 -4.46 9.33
CA ALA A 209 -15.33 -4.00 10.16
C ALA A 209 -15.95 -2.67 9.69
N THR A 210 -15.18 -1.80 9.02
CA THR A 210 -15.71 -0.52 8.51
C THR A 210 -16.67 -0.79 7.36
N GLY A 211 -17.93 -0.37 7.53
CA GLY A 211 -18.96 -0.39 6.48
C GLY A 211 -18.64 0.60 5.36
N ARG A 212 -19.43 0.54 4.28
CA ARG A 212 -19.54 1.63 3.31
C ARG A 212 -20.17 2.79 4.09
N ALA A 213 -19.53 3.95 4.10
CA ALA A 213 -20.22 5.16 4.55
C ALA A 213 -21.33 5.43 3.51
N ASP A 214 -22.58 5.21 3.91
CA ASP A 214 -23.75 5.55 3.12
C ASP A 214 -23.89 7.07 3.01
#